data_221a2da5763f32a2c59784c9b8f53eea
#
_entry.id   221a2da5763f32a2c59784c9b8f53eea
#
_cell.length_a   1.000
_cell.length_b   1.000
_cell.length_c   1.000
_cell.angle_alpha   90.00
_cell.angle_beta   90.00
_cell.angle_gamma   90.00
#
_symmetry.space_group_name_H-M   'P 1'
#
loop_
_entity.id
_entity.type
_entity.pdbx_description
1 polymer ?
#
loop_
_entity_poly.entity_id
_entity_poly.type
_entity_poly.pdbx_seq_one_letter_code
_entity_poly.pdbx_strand_id
1 'polypeptide(L)'
;MKKIILSLLLVLSCIATNAQDNNLDYKSKPAFLNSMFNKCGTKKRLPMDAYADLHIVVGKTIAVKGKASKADFTIIPDEDDVCDKSYKVYNAHFNGVSVQYSTYAYADVLYLTINKEDYHINDYDGACDSHIKNLRHQYKKTKTGEILTLTCTKDIPLFSDNSNRRVILKKGSVLTFNVKK
;
A
#
# COMPACT_ATOMS: atom_id res chain seq x y z
N MET A 1 -21.77 40.20 -4.65
CA MET A 1 -21.58 39.39 -5.89
C MET A 1 -20.13 38.93 -6.14
N LYS A 2 -19.08 39.75 -5.85
CA LYS A 2 -17.66 39.35 -6.08
C LYS A 2 -17.16 38.18 -5.22
N LYS A 3 -17.68 37.92 -4.02
CA LYS A 3 -17.24 36.85 -3.12
C LYS A 3 -17.72 35.43 -3.54
N ILE A 4 -18.84 35.35 -4.24
CA ILE A 4 -19.40 34.07 -4.71
C ILE A 4 -18.62 33.53 -5.90
N ILE A 5 -18.09 34.42 -6.76
CA ILE A 5 -17.29 34.01 -7.94
C ILE A 5 -15.94 33.43 -7.51
N LEU A 6 -15.33 33.93 -6.42
CA LEU A 6 -14.05 33.46 -5.94
C LEU A 6 -14.16 32.04 -5.33
N SER A 7 -15.27 31.73 -4.63
CA SER A 7 -15.53 30.41 -4.09
C SER A 7 -15.78 29.36 -5.18
N LEU A 8 -16.41 29.75 -6.28
CA LEU A 8 -16.68 28.86 -7.40
C LEU A 8 -15.40 28.53 -8.19
N LEU A 9 -14.48 29.47 -8.29
CA LEU A 9 -13.17 29.24 -8.93
C LEU A 9 -12.27 28.29 -8.11
N LEU A 10 -12.33 28.33 -6.78
CA LEU A 10 -11.58 27.41 -5.93
C LEU A 10 -12.12 25.97 -6.02
N VAL A 11 -13.44 25.79 -6.13
CA VAL A 11 -14.05 24.46 -6.30
C VAL A 11 -13.71 23.88 -7.69
N LEU A 12 -13.67 24.70 -8.74
CA LEU A 12 -13.27 24.25 -10.07
C LEU A 12 -11.79 23.86 -10.16
N SER A 13 -10.90 24.48 -9.38
CA SER A 13 -9.48 24.12 -9.37
C SER A 13 -9.23 22.75 -8.73
N CYS A 14 -10.03 22.34 -7.74
CA CYS A 14 -9.95 21.00 -7.18
C CYS A 14 -10.44 19.89 -8.14
N ILE A 15 -11.37 20.23 -9.05
CA ILE A 15 -11.88 19.27 -10.03
C ILE A 15 -10.91 19.07 -11.20
N ALA A 16 -10.14 20.10 -11.55
CA ALA A 16 -9.20 20.04 -12.69
C ALA A 16 -7.92 19.23 -12.42
N THR A 17 -7.53 19.05 -11.15
CA THR A 17 -6.33 18.26 -10.79
C THR A 17 -6.58 16.76 -10.72
N ASN A 18 -7.84 16.31 -10.69
CA ASN A 18 -8.19 14.89 -10.66
C ASN A 18 -8.25 14.22 -12.04
N ALA A 19 -7.94 14.93 -13.12
CA ALA A 19 -8.13 14.40 -14.48
C ALA A 19 -6.82 13.87 -15.13
N GLN A 20 -5.67 13.93 -14.47
CA GLN A 20 -4.42 13.71 -15.18
C GLN A 20 -3.67 12.40 -14.89
N ASP A 21 -4.07 11.59 -13.90
CA ASP A 21 -3.31 10.38 -13.53
C ASP A 21 -4.11 9.07 -13.46
N ASN A 22 -5.30 9.02 -14.06
CA ASN A 22 -6.10 7.78 -14.11
C ASN A 22 -5.59 6.72 -15.09
N ASN A 23 -4.36 6.84 -15.60
CA ASN A 23 -3.79 5.89 -16.55
C ASN A 23 -2.78 4.89 -15.93
N LEU A 24 -2.59 4.90 -14.63
CA LEU A 24 -1.85 3.82 -13.97
C LEU A 24 -2.77 2.60 -13.91
N ASP A 25 -2.56 1.64 -14.80
CA ASP A 25 -3.31 0.39 -14.83
C ASP A 25 -2.94 -0.49 -13.63
N TYR A 26 -3.61 -0.25 -12.51
CA TYR A 26 -3.47 -1.03 -11.27
C TYR A 26 -3.94 -2.49 -11.40
N LYS A 27 -4.53 -2.88 -12.55
CA LYS A 27 -5.06 -4.22 -12.77
C LYS A 27 -3.97 -5.29 -12.81
N SER A 28 -2.73 -4.90 -13.06
CA SER A 28 -1.60 -5.81 -13.12
C SER A 28 -0.47 -5.38 -12.17
N LYS A 29 -0.75 -5.30 -10.87
CA LYS A 29 0.24 -4.91 -9.85
C LYS A 29 1.61 -5.57 -9.98
N PRO A 30 1.71 -6.92 -10.17
CA PRO A 30 2.99 -7.55 -10.42
C PRO A 30 3.64 -7.10 -11.73
N ALA A 31 2.85 -6.83 -12.77
CA ALA A 31 3.36 -6.36 -14.04
C ALA A 31 3.77 -4.88 -13.98
N PHE A 32 2.99 -4.04 -13.29
CA PHE A 32 3.36 -2.65 -13.03
C PHE A 32 4.69 -2.57 -12.28
N LEU A 33 4.79 -3.24 -11.15
CA LEU A 33 6.04 -3.30 -10.41
C LEU A 33 7.18 -3.89 -11.25
N ASN A 34 6.94 -4.92 -12.05
CA ASN A 34 7.96 -5.53 -12.91
C ASN A 34 8.37 -4.65 -14.09
N SER A 35 7.48 -3.83 -14.66
CA SER A 35 7.82 -2.93 -15.76
C SER A 35 8.77 -1.81 -15.36
N MET A 36 8.75 -1.41 -14.09
CA MET A 36 9.64 -0.40 -13.54
C MET A 36 11.08 -0.87 -13.31
N PHE A 37 11.44 -2.15 -13.57
CA PHE A 37 12.60 -2.78 -12.96
C PHE A 37 13.74 -3.19 -13.88
N ASN A 38 13.72 -2.87 -15.15
CA ASN A 38 14.69 -3.45 -16.08
C ASN A 38 15.95 -2.63 -16.34
N LYS A 39 16.10 -1.42 -15.79
CA LYS A 39 17.19 -0.52 -16.19
C LYS A 39 18.26 -0.24 -15.14
N CYS A 40 17.95 -0.22 -13.87
CA CYS A 40 18.82 0.34 -12.84
C CYS A 40 19.31 -0.65 -11.78
N GLY A 41 19.78 -1.81 -12.18
CA GLY A 41 20.35 -2.80 -11.26
C GLY A 41 19.50 -4.04 -11.06
N THR A 42 19.97 -4.94 -10.22
CA THR A 42 19.31 -6.22 -9.98
C THR A 42 18.34 -6.14 -8.83
N LYS A 43 17.12 -6.54 -9.10
CA LYS A 43 16.09 -6.82 -8.08
C LYS A 43 16.66 -7.77 -7.03
N LYS A 44 16.66 -7.36 -5.78
CA LYS A 44 17.14 -8.18 -4.66
C LYS A 44 15.98 -8.71 -3.85
N ARG A 45 15.88 -10.02 -3.75
CA ARG A 45 14.89 -10.71 -2.92
C ARG A 45 15.53 -11.24 -1.66
N LEU A 46 14.91 -11.01 -0.51
CA LEU A 46 15.37 -11.47 0.80
C LEU A 46 14.30 -12.31 1.47
N PRO A 47 14.70 -13.30 2.29
CA PRO A 47 13.75 -14.08 3.08
C PRO A 47 13.09 -13.18 4.13
N MET A 48 11.81 -13.42 4.36
CA MET A 48 11.01 -12.66 5.31
C MET A 48 10.00 -13.57 6.00
N ASP A 49 9.80 -13.38 7.29
CA ASP A 49 8.63 -13.86 8.01
C ASP A 49 7.63 -12.70 8.15
N ALA A 50 6.35 -13.00 8.11
CA ALA A 50 5.29 -12.03 8.38
C ALA A 50 4.28 -12.59 9.38
N TYR A 51 3.75 -11.70 10.22
CA TYR A 51 2.76 -11.99 11.24
C TYR A 51 1.64 -10.96 11.15
N ALA A 52 0.40 -11.41 11.31
CA ALA A 52 -0.76 -10.54 11.27
C ALA A 52 -1.67 -10.76 12.48
N ASP A 53 -2.30 -9.67 12.91
CA ASP A 53 -3.52 -9.64 13.70
C ASP A 53 -4.43 -8.59 13.05
N LEU A 54 -5.10 -9.00 11.94
CA LEU A 54 -5.91 -8.11 11.12
C LEU A 54 -7.39 -8.41 11.34
N HIS A 55 -8.16 -7.34 11.49
CA HIS A 55 -9.61 -7.38 11.52
C HIS A 55 -10.16 -6.61 10.32
N ILE A 56 -10.74 -7.34 9.36
CA ILE A 56 -11.19 -6.79 8.09
C ILE A 56 -12.70 -6.99 7.98
N VAL A 57 -13.42 -5.93 7.63
CA VAL A 57 -14.87 -5.99 7.42
C VAL A 57 -15.17 -5.94 5.93
N VAL A 58 -15.71 -7.06 5.41
CA VAL A 58 -16.19 -7.24 4.02
C VAL A 58 -17.60 -7.83 4.10
N GLY A 59 -18.58 -6.99 4.46
CA GLY A 59 -19.92 -7.50 4.79
C GLY A 59 -19.96 -8.31 6.11
N LYS A 60 -19.04 -9.26 6.28
CA LYS A 60 -18.76 -9.98 7.55
C LYS A 60 -17.32 -9.73 7.97
N THR A 61 -17.06 -9.81 9.27
CA THR A 61 -15.70 -9.67 9.80
C THR A 61 -14.85 -10.87 9.41
N ILE A 62 -13.69 -10.60 8.83
CA ILE A 62 -12.62 -11.58 8.57
C ILE A 62 -11.49 -11.29 9.55
N ALA A 63 -11.14 -12.25 10.38
CA ALA A 63 -9.96 -12.15 11.24
C ALA A 63 -8.82 -12.97 10.64
N VAL A 64 -7.66 -12.34 10.50
CA VAL A 64 -6.42 -12.98 10.04
C VAL A 64 -5.42 -12.87 11.17
N LYS A 65 -5.07 -13.99 11.79
CA LYS A 65 -4.17 -14.00 12.95
C LYS A 65 -3.11 -15.07 12.80
N GLY A 66 -1.86 -14.70 13.09
CA GLY A 66 -0.74 -15.61 13.13
C GLY A 66 0.28 -15.39 12.03
N LYS A 67 1.11 -16.41 11.79
CA LYS A 67 2.21 -16.38 10.83
C LYS A 67 1.69 -16.58 9.40
N ALA A 68 2.26 -15.82 8.46
CA ALA A 68 2.02 -16.01 7.04
C ALA A 68 2.51 -17.40 6.58
N SER A 69 1.76 -18.03 5.68
CA SER A 69 2.16 -19.30 5.03
C SER A 69 3.32 -19.08 4.06
N LYS A 70 3.39 -17.90 3.45
CA LYS A 70 4.46 -17.45 2.56
C LYS A 70 4.65 -15.96 2.72
N ALA A 71 5.91 -15.54 2.78
CA ALA A 71 6.26 -14.12 2.80
C ALA A 71 7.59 -13.89 2.09
N ASP A 72 7.72 -12.76 1.42
CA ASP A 72 8.96 -12.35 0.76
C ASP A 72 9.09 -10.82 0.73
N PHE A 73 10.35 -10.39 0.75
CA PHE A 73 10.73 -8.99 0.67
C PHE A 73 11.57 -8.76 -0.57
N THR A 74 11.26 -7.73 -1.31
CA THR A 74 11.99 -7.38 -2.53
C THR A 74 12.41 -5.92 -2.48
N ILE A 75 13.68 -5.66 -2.77
CA ILE A 75 14.21 -4.33 -3.04
C ILE A 75 14.26 -4.18 -4.56
N ILE A 76 13.73 -3.07 -5.02
CA ILE A 76 13.54 -2.80 -6.42
C ILE A 76 14.16 -1.43 -6.71
N PRO A 77 15.15 -1.35 -7.62
CA PRO A 77 15.75 -0.09 -8.01
C PRO A 77 14.71 0.84 -8.66
N ASP A 78 14.82 2.14 -8.40
CA ASP A 78 14.03 3.16 -9.08
C ASP A 78 14.65 3.49 -10.43
N GLU A 79 13.86 3.48 -11.49
CA GLU A 79 14.34 3.74 -12.85
C GLU A 79 14.29 5.22 -13.23
N ASP A 80 13.40 5.98 -12.62
CA ASP A 80 13.07 7.33 -13.07
C ASP A 80 13.99 8.41 -12.49
N ASP A 81 14.69 8.13 -11.41
CA ASP A 81 15.47 9.13 -10.68
C ASP A 81 16.96 8.72 -10.53
N VAL A 82 17.61 8.46 -11.66
CA VAL A 82 19.08 8.21 -11.71
C VAL A 82 19.52 7.03 -10.83
N CYS A 83 18.64 6.06 -10.60
CA CYS A 83 18.94 4.83 -9.87
C CYS A 83 19.33 4.99 -8.39
N ASP A 84 19.14 6.16 -7.81
CA ASP A 84 19.53 6.45 -6.42
C ASP A 84 18.50 6.02 -5.39
N LYS A 85 17.28 5.77 -5.79
CA LYS A 85 16.19 5.33 -4.92
C LYS A 85 15.82 3.88 -5.16
N SER A 86 15.30 3.25 -4.16
CA SER A 86 14.80 1.89 -4.24
C SER A 86 13.47 1.74 -3.55
N TYR A 87 12.58 0.94 -4.15
CA TYR A 87 11.32 0.56 -3.55
C TYR A 87 11.50 -0.68 -2.70
N LYS A 88 10.79 -0.73 -1.57
CA LYS A 88 10.72 -1.89 -0.71
C LYS A 88 9.32 -2.50 -0.84
N VAL A 89 9.25 -3.75 -1.24
CA VAL A 89 7.99 -4.47 -1.39
C VAL A 89 7.95 -5.64 -0.42
N TYR A 90 6.95 -5.65 0.43
CA TYR A 90 6.67 -6.67 1.43
C TYR A 90 5.43 -7.45 1.01
N ASN A 91 5.58 -8.73 0.70
CA ASN A 91 4.47 -9.60 0.33
C ASN A 91 4.26 -10.67 1.39
N ALA A 92 3.02 -10.91 1.79
CA ALA A 92 2.67 -11.95 2.73
C ALA A 92 1.33 -12.60 2.37
N HIS A 93 1.27 -13.94 2.47
CA HIS A 93 0.07 -14.71 2.23
C HIS A 93 -0.37 -15.37 3.54
N PHE A 94 -1.57 -15.06 3.95
CA PHE A 94 -2.28 -15.66 5.07
C PHE A 94 -3.42 -16.52 4.54
N ASN A 95 -4.09 -17.27 5.40
CA ASN A 95 -5.26 -18.03 4.99
C ASN A 95 -6.38 -17.08 4.50
N GLY A 96 -6.67 -17.13 3.19
CA GLY A 96 -7.73 -16.34 2.55
C GLY A 96 -7.42 -14.85 2.30
N VAL A 97 -6.25 -14.35 2.72
CA VAL A 97 -5.86 -12.95 2.53
C VAL A 97 -4.41 -12.84 2.11
N SER A 98 -4.16 -12.13 1.02
CA SER A 98 -2.80 -11.72 0.64
C SER A 98 -2.61 -10.24 0.93
N VAL A 99 -1.44 -9.89 1.42
CA VAL A 99 -1.07 -8.51 1.74
C VAL A 99 0.17 -8.14 0.95
N GLN A 100 0.14 -6.97 0.32
CA GLN A 100 1.31 -6.33 -0.24
C GLN A 100 1.40 -4.91 0.33
N TYR A 101 2.54 -4.60 0.91
CA TYR A 101 2.88 -3.23 1.30
C TYR A 101 4.15 -2.80 0.56
N SER A 102 4.12 -1.64 -0.05
CA SER A 102 5.28 -1.08 -0.72
C SER A 102 5.54 0.34 -0.24
N THR A 103 6.83 0.63 -0.02
CA THR A 103 7.29 2.00 0.18
C THR A 103 7.69 2.56 -1.17
N TYR A 104 6.99 3.55 -1.62
CA TYR A 104 7.27 4.25 -2.86
C TYR A 104 7.99 5.56 -2.55
N ALA A 105 8.79 6.08 -3.48
CA ALA A 105 9.53 7.34 -3.26
C ALA A 105 8.60 8.51 -2.88
N TYR A 106 7.38 8.46 -3.36
CA TYR A 106 6.38 9.53 -3.20
C TYR A 106 5.13 9.10 -2.43
N ALA A 107 4.91 7.79 -2.23
CA ALA A 107 3.73 7.29 -1.55
C ALA A 107 3.91 5.88 -1.01
N ASP A 108 3.31 5.59 0.13
CA ASP A 108 3.18 4.25 0.64
C ASP A 108 1.88 3.63 0.12
N VAL A 109 1.94 2.36 -0.27
CA VAL A 109 0.78 1.66 -0.82
C VAL A 109 0.54 0.36 -0.08
N LEU A 110 -0.69 0.15 0.38
CA LEU A 110 -1.15 -1.10 0.98
C LEU A 110 -2.22 -1.74 0.09
N TYR A 111 -2.00 -2.99 -0.27
CA TYR A 111 -2.95 -3.82 -1.00
C TYR A 111 -3.36 -5.02 -0.16
N LEU A 112 -4.65 -5.32 -0.15
CA LEU A 112 -5.21 -6.56 0.36
C LEU A 112 -5.92 -7.29 -0.78
N THR A 113 -5.56 -8.55 -1.03
CA THR A 113 -6.32 -9.41 -1.94
C THR A 113 -7.17 -10.36 -1.12
N ILE A 114 -8.49 -10.30 -1.28
CA ILE A 114 -9.48 -11.09 -0.55
C ILE A 114 -10.43 -11.70 -1.60
N ASN A 115 -10.57 -13.02 -1.61
CA ASN A 115 -11.42 -13.73 -2.58
C ASN A 115 -11.12 -13.35 -4.04
N LYS A 116 -9.84 -13.23 -4.38
CA LYS A 116 -9.33 -12.83 -5.71
C LYS A 116 -9.66 -11.39 -6.12
N GLU A 117 -10.20 -10.59 -5.25
CA GLU A 117 -10.44 -9.17 -5.46
C GLU A 117 -9.40 -8.35 -4.70
N ASP A 118 -8.86 -7.36 -5.37
CA ASP A 118 -7.84 -6.48 -4.82
C ASP A 118 -8.45 -5.20 -4.28
N TYR A 119 -8.02 -4.82 -3.09
CA TYR A 119 -8.39 -3.59 -2.39
C TYR A 119 -7.13 -2.84 -2.02
N HIS A 120 -7.11 -1.54 -2.20
CA HIS A 120 -5.91 -0.76 -1.92
C HIS A 120 -6.19 0.55 -1.19
N ILE A 121 -5.14 1.03 -0.56
CA ILE A 121 -4.98 2.40 -0.08
C ILE A 121 -3.62 2.88 -0.57
N ASN A 122 -3.57 4.05 -1.12
CA ASN A 122 -2.34 4.72 -1.48
C ASN A 122 -2.34 6.16 -0.96
N ASP A 123 -1.16 6.76 -0.91
CA ASP A 123 -0.94 8.16 -0.53
C ASP A 123 -0.72 9.05 -1.75
N TYR A 124 -1.01 8.54 -2.94
CA TYR A 124 -0.67 9.20 -4.19
C TYR A 124 -1.44 10.50 -4.42
N ASP A 125 -2.65 10.60 -3.86
CA ASP A 125 -3.48 11.79 -3.98
C ASP A 125 -3.19 12.82 -2.89
N GLY A 126 -1.94 13.12 -2.63
CA GLY A 126 -1.42 14.03 -1.60
C GLY A 126 -2.16 15.35 -1.32
N ALA A 127 -3.32 15.55 -1.92
CA ALA A 127 -4.10 16.76 -1.76
C ALA A 127 -5.38 16.61 -0.95
N CYS A 128 -6.05 15.47 -0.89
CA CYS A 128 -7.42 15.48 -0.40
C CYS A 128 -7.84 14.49 0.67
N ASP A 129 -7.18 13.39 0.95
CA ASP A 129 -7.50 12.58 2.16
C ASP A 129 -6.81 11.20 2.15
N SER A 130 -5.55 11.22 2.39
CA SER A 130 -4.82 9.96 2.50
C SER A 130 -5.16 9.26 3.80
N HIS A 131 -5.80 8.11 3.68
CA HIS A 131 -6.03 7.24 4.82
C HIS A 131 -4.75 6.51 5.27
N ILE A 132 -3.67 6.55 4.47
CA ILE A 132 -2.39 5.92 4.80
C ILE A 132 -1.76 6.50 6.08
N LYS A 133 -2.00 7.78 6.39
CA LYS A 133 -1.58 8.42 7.66
C LYS A 133 -2.15 7.72 8.90
N ASN A 134 -3.20 6.93 8.74
CA ASN A 134 -3.77 6.12 9.80
C ASN A 134 -3.07 4.77 9.97
N LEU A 135 -2.11 4.46 9.10
CA LEU A 135 -1.24 3.30 9.19
C LEU A 135 0.11 3.73 9.78
N ARG A 136 0.29 3.53 11.08
CA ARG A 136 1.52 3.90 11.79
C ARG A 136 2.63 2.91 11.49
N HIS A 137 3.77 3.42 11.06
CA HIS A 137 4.97 2.64 10.76
C HIS A 137 5.95 2.67 11.91
N GLN A 138 6.54 1.51 12.22
CA GLN A 138 7.65 1.38 13.16
C GLN A 138 8.73 0.50 12.55
N TYR A 139 9.92 1.06 12.35
CA TYR A 139 11.10 0.34 11.87
C TYR A 139 12.06 0.06 13.01
N LYS A 140 12.53 -1.18 13.07
CA LYS A 140 13.58 -1.59 14.02
C LYS A 140 14.67 -2.36 13.25
N LYS A 141 15.87 -1.81 13.18
CA LYS A 141 17.06 -2.54 12.71
C LYS A 141 17.46 -3.59 13.73
N THR A 142 17.81 -4.78 13.29
CA THR A 142 18.33 -5.87 14.09
C THR A 142 19.72 -6.29 13.58
N LYS A 143 20.44 -7.13 14.33
CA LYS A 143 21.73 -7.67 13.86
C LYS A 143 21.60 -8.49 12.58
N THR A 144 20.45 -9.11 12.35
CA THR A 144 20.20 -10.06 11.27
C THR A 144 19.19 -9.56 10.23
N GLY A 145 18.79 -8.30 10.29
CA GLY A 145 17.82 -7.76 9.33
C GLY A 145 17.08 -6.51 9.83
N GLU A 146 15.83 -6.40 9.45
CA GLU A 146 14.95 -5.32 9.90
C GLU A 146 13.53 -5.81 10.19
N ILE A 147 12.85 -5.16 11.10
CA ILE A 147 11.45 -5.40 11.42
C ILE A 147 10.68 -4.14 11.08
N LEU A 148 9.64 -4.29 10.27
CA LEU A 148 8.63 -3.27 10.01
C LEU A 148 7.34 -3.71 10.68
N THR A 149 6.77 -2.84 11.52
CA THR A 149 5.43 -3.03 12.09
C THR A 149 4.51 -1.92 11.62
N LEU A 150 3.38 -2.30 11.06
CA LEU A 150 2.30 -1.42 10.65
C LEU A 150 1.14 -1.60 11.63
N THR A 151 0.62 -0.49 12.15
CA THR A 151 -0.50 -0.51 13.11
C THR A 151 -1.58 0.45 12.66
N CYS A 152 -2.81 -0.03 12.51
CA CYS A 152 -3.95 0.80 12.18
C CYS A 152 -4.38 1.62 13.40
N THR A 153 -4.21 2.93 13.35
CA THR A 153 -4.58 3.85 14.43
C THR A 153 -6.05 4.27 14.38
N LYS A 154 -6.66 4.14 13.21
CA LYS A 154 -8.09 4.34 12.92
C LYS A 154 -8.56 3.29 11.93
N ASP A 155 -9.87 3.18 11.72
CA ASP A 155 -10.42 2.40 10.62
C ASP A 155 -9.95 2.95 9.29
N ILE A 156 -9.48 2.06 8.40
CA ILE A 156 -8.94 2.41 7.09
C ILE A 156 -9.83 1.79 6.02
N PRO A 157 -10.56 2.58 5.23
CA PRO A 157 -11.24 2.08 4.04
C PRO A 157 -10.23 1.79 2.93
N LEU A 158 -10.37 0.62 2.31
CA LEU A 158 -9.66 0.24 1.09
C LEU A 158 -10.70 0.02 0.00
N PHE A 159 -10.36 0.39 -1.22
CA PHE A 159 -11.28 0.39 -2.36
C PHE A 159 -10.80 -0.61 -3.40
N SER A 160 -11.76 -1.19 -4.12
CA SER A 160 -11.48 -2.06 -5.26
C SER A 160 -11.56 -1.26 -6.55
N ASP A 161 -10.56 -1.42 -7.43
CA ASP A 161 -10.58 -0.82 -8.78
C ASP A 161 -11.55 -1.54 -9.73
N ASN A 162 -11.87 -2.79 -9.42
CA ASN A 162 -12.69 -3.63 -10.30
C ASN A 162 -14.18 -3.63 -9.94
N SER A 163 -14.52 -3.12 -8.78
CA SER A 163 -15.89 -3.04 -8.30
C SER A 163 -16.05 -1.84 -7.37
N ASN A 164 -17.28 -1.37 -7.19
CA ASN A 164 -17.58 -0.32 -6.20
C ASN A 164 -17.55 -0.85 -4.76
N ARG A 165 -16.86 -1.96 -4.52
CA ARG A 165 -16.75 -2.56 -3.19
C ARG A 165 -15.62 -1.91 -2.42
N ARG A 166 -15.83 -1.83 -1.13
CA ARG A 166 -14.79 -1.44 -0.18
C ARG A 166 -14.71 -2.44 0.95
N VAL A 167 -13.54 -2.54 1.54
CA VAL A 167 -13.32 -3.23 2.80
C VAL A 167 -12.82 -2.23 3.84
N ILE A 168 -13.00 -2.53 5.10
CA ILE A 168 -12.50 -1.70 6.19
C ILE A 168 -11.49 -2.50 6.99
N LEU A 169 -10.25 -2.06 6.98
CA LEU A 169 -9.24 -2.55 7.90
C LEU A 169 -9.42 -1.82 9.24
N LYS A 170 -9.79 -2.57 10.26
CA LYS A 170 -10.20 -2.01 11.56
C LYS A 170 -9.03 -1.46 12.35
N LYS A 171 -9.30 -0.41 13.12
CA LYS A 171 -8.39 0.10 14.15
C LYS A 171 -7.88 -1.03 15.04
N GLY A 172 -6.59 -1.00 15.36
CA GLY A 172 -5.92 -2.01 16.18
C GLY A 172 -5.38 -3.20 15.37
N SER A 173 -5.67 -3.29 14.07
CA SER A 173 -5.02 -4.26 13.19
C SER A 173 -3.51 -4.02 13.16
N VAL A 174 -2.72 -5.10 13.25
CA VAL A 174 -1.26 -5.07 13.27
C VAL A 174 -0.72 -6.02 12.21
N LEU A 175 0.29 -5.57 11.49
CA LEU A 175 1.03 -6.36 10.51
C LEU A 175 2.53 -6.18 10.78
N THR A 176 3.27 -7.27 10.93
CA THR A 176 4.70 -7.25 11.22
C THR A 176 5.45 -8.04 10.17
N PHE A 177 6.44 -7.42 9.56
CA PHE A 177 7.36 -8.00 8.61
C PHE A 177 8.75 -8.09 9.24
N ASN A 178 9.33 -9.29 9.25
CA ASN A 178 10.68 -9.54 9.76
C ASN A 178 11.57 -9.99 8.61
N VAL A 179 12.28 -9.03 8.02
CA VAL A 179 13.23 -9.25 6.91
C VAL A 179 14.52 -9.77 7.46
N LYS A 180 15.04 -10.85 6.89
CA LYS A 180 16.30 -11.49 7.23
C LYS A 180 17.36 -11.15 6.18
N LYS A 181 18.57 -10.81 6.63
CA LYS A 181 19.74 -10.59 5.75
C LYS A 181 20.43 -11.91 5.45
#